data_a6775cd83e97fcf6a44c78ce1b743765
#
_entry.id   a6775cd83e97fcf6a44c78ce1b743765
#
_cell.length_a   1.000
_cell.length_b   1.000
_cell.length_c   1.000
_cell.angle_alpha   90.00
_cell.angle_beta   90.00
_cell.angle_gamma   90.00
#
_symmetry.space_group_name_H-M   'P 1'
#
loop_
_entity.id
_entity.type
_entity.pdbx_description
1 polymer ?
#
loop_
_entity_poly.entity_id
_entity_poly.type
_entity_poly.pdbx_seq_one_letter_code
_entity_poly.pdbx_strand_id
1 'polypeptide(L)'
;MFLAFYFFNRTEIILYDCKEPQGLKVRMLNFEETIVGCLQNHNKSKEMIYKSFYGYLMAVVLRYVNDRDDAEELVNDVFIKIFNAVKQFNFPKNKEEHQKAFKAWISKIASRTAIDFLRTKRNLLSLDEIIEEQEPLTEINIITALNVKDILKLLDALPEIQKLIFNLYEIEGFSHDEIAKTLNIPESSSRVYLTRAKNKLRLLYSKTLVNNYATY
;
A
#
# COMPACT_ATOMS: atom_id res chain seq x y z
N MET A 1 -13.70 -0.49 -15.11
CA MET A 1 -13.70 -1.92 -14.78
C MET A 1 -12.37 -2.63 -15.06
N PHE A 2 -11.50 -2.14 -15.95
CA PHE A 2 -10.25 -2.82 -16.36
C PHE A 2 -9.00 -2.48 -15.52
N LEU A 3 -8.89 -1.32 -14.90
CA LEU A 3 -7.83 -1.07 -13.90
C LEU A 3 -8.01 -1.97 -12.66
N ALA A 4 -9.25 -2.30 -12.27
CA ALA A 4 -9.53 -3.23 -11.18
C ALA A 4 -9.07 -4.67 -11.50
N PHE A 5 -9.05 -5.09 -12.76
CA PHE A 5 -8.64 -6.45 -13.15
C PHE A 5 -7.11 -6.64 -13.08
N TYR A 6 -6.31 -5.59 -13.33
CA TYR A 6 -4.85 -5.63 -13.16
C TYR A 6 -4.41 -5.50 -11.70
N PHE A 7 -5.22 -4.83 -10.88
CA PHE A 7 -4.96 -4.73 -9.44
C PHE A 7 -5.50 -5.92 -8.63
N PHE A 8 -6.25 -6.85 -9.27
CA PHE A 8 -6.85 -7.97 -8.54
C PHE A 8 -5.85 -9.06 -8.11
N ASN A 9 -4.64 -9.09 -8.70
CA ASN A 9 -3.53 -9.86 -8.14
C ASN A 9 -2.73 -8.98 -7.16
N ARG A 10 -3.43 -8.56 -6.12
CA ARG A 10 -3.06 -7.58 -5.06
C ARG A 10 -1.69 -7.77 -4.41
N THR A 11 -1.04 -8.90 -4.56
CA THR A 11 0.21 -9.23 -3.87
C THR A 11 1.43 -9.36 -4.79
N GLU A 12 1.24 -9.53 -6.10
CA GLU A 12 2.36 -9.80 -7.00
C GLU A 12 3.00 -8.53 -7.59
N ILE A 13 2.23 -7.45 -7.80
CA ILE A 13 2.75 -6.24 -8.46
C ILE A 13 3.73 -5.47 -7.55
N ILE A 14 3.55 -5.56 -6.24
CA ILE A 14 4.40 -4.85 -5.26
C ILE A 14 5.71 -5.61 -4.97
N LEU A 15 5.74 -6.91 -5.27
CA LEU A 15 6.90 -7.78 -4.98
C LEU A 15 8.01 -7.72 -6.06
N TYR A 16 7.73 -7.15 -7.26
CA TYR A 16 8.66 -7.23 -8.39
C TYR A 16 9.79 -6.20 -8.36
N ASP A 17 9.70 -5.09 -7.63
CA ASP A 17 10.74 -4.05 -7.62
C ASP A 17 11.61 -4.02 -6.34
N CYS A 18 11.21 -4.69 -5.28
CA CYS A 18 12.16 -5.11 -4.25
C CYS A 18 12.89 -6.34 -4.81
N LYS A 19 14.06 -6.13 -5.43
CA LYS A 19 15.03 -7.22 -5.60
C LYS A 19 15.15 -7.88 -4.23
N GLU A 20 14.43 -8.99 -4.03
CA GLU A 20 14.71 -9.86 -2.89
C GLU A 20 16.23 -10.10 -2.96
N PRO A 21 16.99 -9.82 -1.91
CA PRO A 21 18.38 -10.20 -1.89
C PRO A 21 18.39 -11.69 -2.20
N GLN A 22 18.97 -12.04 -3.37
CA GLN A 22 19.07 -13.42 -3.83
C GLN A 22 19.76 -14.19 -2.71
N GLY A 23 19.00 -14.96 -1.93
CA GLY A 23 19.54 -15.77 -0.84
C GLY A 23 18.64 -15.95 0.37
N LEU A 24 17.60 -15.14 0.60
CA LEU A 24 16.71 -15.35 1.74
C LEU A 24 15.27 -15.66 1.30
N LYS A 25 15.07 -16.68 0.48
CA LYS A 25 13.89 -17.55 0.65
C LYS A 25 14.10 -18.29 1.97
N VAL A 26 13.92 -17.60 3.09
CA VAL A 26 13.62 -18.28 4.34
C VAL A 26 12.24 -18.90 4.10
N ARG A 27 12.25 -20.10 3.55
CA ARG A 27 11.11 -20.99 3.60
C ARG A 27 10.84 -21.12 5.08
N MET A 28 9.90 -20.30 5.60
CA MET A 28 9.41 -20.51 6.96
C MET A 28 8.74 -21.87 6.93
N LEU A 29 9.50 -22.91 7.28
CA LEU A 29 9.08 -24.32 7.27
C LEU A 29 7.85 -24.52 8.12
N ASN A 30 7.59 -23.60 9.07
CA ASN A 30 6.35 -23.58 9.85
C ASN A 30 5.99 -22.15 10.26
N PHE A 31 5.21 -21.43 9.41
CA PHE A 31 4.79 -20.06 9.66
C PHE A 31 3.95 -19.94 10.94
N GLU A 32 3.04 -20.90 11.18
CA GLU A 32 2.20 -20.92 12.38
C GLU A 32 3.04 -21.01 13.65
N GLU A 33 4.02 -21.92 13.70
CA GLU A 33 4.92 -22.06 14.86
C GLU A 33 5.72 -20.78 15.12
N THR A 34 6.12 -20.09 14.05
CA THR A 34 6.82 -18.82 14.18
C THR A 34 5.93 -17.74 14.81
N ILE A 35 4.66 -17.65 14.39
CA ILE A 35 3.70 -16.72 15.00
C ILE A 35 3.39 -17.12 16.46
N VAL A 36 3.20 -18.41 16.73
CA VAL A 36 3.01 -18.91 18.11
C VAL A 36 4.23 -18.58 18.98
N GLY A 37 5.44 -18.74 18.44
CA GLY A 37 6.66 -18.33 19.15
C GLY A 37 6.71 -16.82 19.44
N CYS A 38 6.19 -15.98 18.53
CA CYS A 38 6.05 -14.54 18.79
C CYS A 38 5.05 -14.26 19.94
N LEU A 39 3.94 -14.99 19.99
CA LEU A 39 2.97 -14.92 21.10
C LEU A 39 3.60 -15.30 22.45
N GLN A 40 4.52 -16.25 22.46
CA GLN A 40 5.29 -16.69 23.62
C GLN A 40 6.51 -15.80 23.90
N ASN A 41 6.65 -14.69 23.18
CA ASN A 41 7.75 -13.73 23.31
C ASN A 41 9.14 -14.28 22.98
N HIS A 42 9.23 -15.33 22.16
CA HIS A 42 10.50 -15.91 21.74
C HIS A 42 11.26 -14.99 20.78
N ASN A 43 12.46 -14.55 21.19
CA ASN A 43 13.28 -13.61 20.40
C ASN A 43 13.63 -14.15 19.01
N LYS A 44 13.94 -15.45 18.90
CA LYS A 44 14.26 -16.10 17.62
C LYS A 44 13.09 -16.03 16.63
N SER A 45 11.85 -16.24 17.10
CA SER A 45 10.65 -16.13 16.26
C SER A 45 10.41 -14.70 15.81
N LYS A 46 10.60 -13.71 16.70
CA LYS A 46 10.53 -12.29 16.34
C LYS A 46 11.58 -11.90 15.32
N GLU A 47 12.82 -12.37 15.48
CA GLU A 47 13.92 -12.15 14.52
C GLU A 47 13.57 -12.74 13.14
N MET A 48 12.98 -13.92 13.08
CA MET A 48 12.55 -14.53 11.83
C MET A 48 11.47 -13.72 11.14
N ILE A 49 10.45 -13.24 11.87
CA ILE A 49 9.41 -12.35 11.32
C ILE A 49 10.03 -11.04 10.84
N TYR A 50 10.88 -10.42 11.63
CA TYR A 50 11.56 -9.17 11.27
C TYR A 50 12.33 -9.33 9.95
N LYS A 51 13.22 -10.31 9.85
CA LYS A 51 14.02 -10.54 8.63
C LYS A 51 13.18 -10.89 7.41
N SER A 52 12.08 -11.64 7.60
CA SER A 52 11.22 -12.08 6.49
C SER A 52 10.33 -10.98 5.95
N PHE A 53 9.94 -9.99 6.77
CA PHE A 53 8.97 -8.97 6.37
C PHE A 53 9.52 -7.56 6.33
N TYR A 54 10.79 -7.33 6.70
CA TYR A 54 11.40 -6.00 6.69
C TYR A 54 11.30 -5.32 5.32
N GLY A 55 11.77 -5.98 4.26
CA GLY A 55 11.72 -5.44 2.90
C GLY A 55 10.29 -5.16 2.42
N TYR A 56 9.34 -6.04 2.78
CA TYR A 56 7.93 -5.84 2.47
C TYR A 56 7.37 -4.60 3.17
N LEU A 57 7.59 -4.47 4.48
CA LEU A 57 7.11 -3.32 5.25
C LEU A 57 7.78 -2.02 4.83
N MET A 58 9.07 -2.06 4.47
CA MET A 58 9.78 -0.93 3.90
C MET A 58 9.12 -0.44 2.61
N ALA A 59 8.76 -1.37 1.70
CA ALA A 59 8.05 -1.04 0.48
C ALA A 59 6.64 -0.47 0.74
N VAL A 60 5.95 -0.92 1.81
CA VAL A 60 4.67 -0.34 2.24
C VAL A 60 4.86 1.09 2.72
N VAL A 61 5.80 1.33 3.63
CA VAL A 61 6.03 2.65 4.26
C VAL A 61 6.49 3.68 3.22
N LEU A 62 7.40 3.31 2.31
CA LEU A 62 7.91 4.18 1.23
C LEU A 62 6.83 4.65 0.23
N ARG A 63 5.62 4.07 0.24
CA ARG A 63 4.48 4.63 -0.52
C ARG A 63 3.92 5.90 0.10
N TYR A 64 4.18 6.12 1.38
CA TYR A 64 3.65 7.22 2.18
C TYR A 64 4.72 8.24 2.56
N VAL A 65 5.95 7.79 2.76
CA VAL A 65 7.07 8.60 3.26
C VAL A 65 8.19 8.57 2.23
N ASN A 66 8.65 9.75 1.78
CA ASN A 66 9.68 9.86 0.74
C ASN A 66 11.10 9.75 1.31
N ASP A 67 11.29 10.11 2.56
CA ASP A 67 12.59 10.03 3.23
C ASP A 67 12.87 8.62 3.70
N ARG A 68 14.06 8.12 3.41
CA ARG A 68 14.43 6.75 3.71
C ARG A 68 14.73 6.52 5.19
N ASP A 69 15.33 7.49 5.84
CA ASP A 69 15.69 7.38 7.25
C ASP A 69 14.41 7.41 8.12
N ASP A 70 13.47 8.31 7.81
CA ASP A 70 12.12 8.30 8.39
C ASP A 70 11.42 6.95 8.15
N ALA A 71 11.55 6.38 6.95
CA ALA A 71 10.92 5.11 6.63
C ALA A 71 11.52 3.93 7.41
N GLU A 72 12.84 3.91 7.62
CA GLU A 72 13.53 2.89 8.42
C GLU A 72 13.12 2.95 9.89
N GLU A 73 13.00 4.17 10.46
CA GLU A 73 12.49 4.38 11.82
C GLU A 73 11.05 3.89 11.95
N LEU A 74 10.19 4.29 11.02
CA LEU A 74 8.79 3.86 11.01
C LEU A 74 8.62 2.35 10.88
N VAL A 75 9.44 1.68 10.08
CA VAL A 75 9.40 0.21 9.96
C VAL A 75 9.73 -0.45 11.29
N ASN A 76 10.68 0.07 12.05
CA ASN A 76 10.98 -0.44 13.40
C ASN A 76 9.79 -0.24 14.34
N ASP A 77 9.15 0.92 14.33
CA ASP A 77 7.93 1.19 15.09
C ASP A 77 6.77 0.26 14.69
N VAL A 78 6.63 -0.01 13.41
CA VAL A 78 5.64 -0.96 12.89
C VAL A 78 5.90 -2.37 13.46
N PHE A 79 7.14 -2.84 13.51
CA PHE A 79 7.46 -4.14 14.12
C PHE A 79 7.12 -4.18 15.61
N ILE A 80 7.39 -3.12 16.36
CA ILE A 80 7.00 -3.02 17.77
C ILE A 80 5.47 -3.18 17.89
N LYS A 81 4.69 -2.45 17.07
CA LYS A 81 3.22 -2.53 17.03
C LYS A 81 2.74 -3.93 16.63
N ILE A 82 3.38 -4.57 15.63
CA ILE A 82 3.05 -5.93 15.20
C ILE A 82 3.23 -6.91 16.36
N PHE A 83 4.37 -6.90 17.03
CA PHE A 83 4.63 -7.84 18.13
C PHE A 83 3.70 -7.62 19.32
N ASN A 84 3.33 -6.38 19.61
CA ASN A 84 2.34 -6.06 20.65
C ASN A 84 0.93 -6.51 20.28
N ALA A 85 0.57 -6.46 19.00
CA ALA A 85 -0.75 -6.80 18.49
C ALA A 85 -0.87 -8.23 17.94
N VAL A 86 0.20 -9.04 17.94
CA VAL A 86 0.22 -10.35 17.28
C VAL A 86 -0.86 -11.31 17.79
N LYS A 87 -1.29 -11.18 19.05
CA LYS A 87 -2.41 -11.92 19.63
C LYS A 87 -3.78 -11.62 18.98
N GLN A 88 -3.90 -10.52 18.24
CA GLN A 88 -5.11 -10.13 17.53
C GLN A 88 -5.15 -10.70 16.10
N PHE A 89 -4.04 -11.30 15.64
CA PHE A 89 -4.01 -11.93 14.33
C PHE A 89 -4.78 -13.24 14.36
N ASN A 90 -5.83 -13.32 13.53
CA ASN A 90 -6.62 -14.54 13.37
C ASN A 90 -6.18 -15.30 12.13
N PHE A 91 -5.80 -16.56 12.31
CA PHE A 91 -5.45 -17.42 11.18
C PHE A 91 -6.69 -17.75 10.34
N PRO A 92 -6.63 -17.60 9.00
CA PRO A 92 -7.63 -18.19 8.12
C PRO A 92 -7.73 -19.70 8.32
N LYS A 93 -8.85 -20.30 7.93
CA LYS A 93 -9.04 -21.76 7.98
C LYS A 93 -8.07 -22.51 7.06
N ASN A 94 -7.76 -21.91 5.90
CA ASN A 94 -6.82 -22.46 4.93
C ASN A 94 -5.39 -22.04 5.28
N LYS A 95 -4.52 -23.01 5.53
CA LYS A 95 -3.11 -22.79 5.86
C LYS A 95 -2.31 -22.09 4.77
N GLU A 96 -2.64 -22.33 3.50
CA GLU A 96 -1.99 -21.70 2.36
C GLU A 96 -2.21 -20.18 2.33
N GLU A 97 -3.27 -19.68 2.98
CA GLU A 97 -3.59 -18.27 3.07
C GLU A 97 -2.96 -17.55 4.28
N HIS A 98 -2.37 -18.28 5.24
CA HIS A 98 -1.88 -17.70 6.48
C HIS A 98 -0.87 -16.59 6.25
N GLN A 99 0.12 -16.82 5.39
CA GLN A 99 1.15 -15.82 5.09
C GLN A 99 0.59 -14.61 4.34
N LYS A 100 -0.37 -14.85 3.42
CA LYS A 100 -1.06 -13.79 2.68
C LYS A 100 -1.91 -12.92 3.61
N ALA A 101 -2.67 -13.57 4.48
CA ALA A 101 -3.49 -12.87 5.47
C ALA A 101 -2.63 -12.06 6.46
N PHE A 102 -1.49 -12.63 6.87
CA PHE A 102 -0.56 -11.92 7.74
C PHE A 102 0.05 -10.70 7.05
N LYS A 103 0.48 -10.82 5.78
CA LYS A 103 0.96 -9.68 4.99
C LYS A 103 -0.10 -8.58 4.92
N ALA A 104 -1.35 -8.91 4.64
CA ALA A 104 -2.45 -7.95 4.60
C ALA A 104 -2.71 -7.30 5.97
N TRP A 105 -2.54 -8.04 7.06
CA TRP A 105 -2.72 -7.52 8.40
C TRP A 105 -1.59 -6.56 8.81
N ILE A 106 -0.31 -6.95 8.57
CA ILE A 106 0.83 -6.08 8.90
C ILE A 106 0.90 -4.84 8.01
N SER A 107 0.46 -4.92 6.75
CA SER A 107 0.41 -3.75 5.87
C SER A 107 -0.59 -2.70 6.36
N LYS A 108 -1.74 -3.12 6.92
CA LYS A 108 -2.68 -2.19 7.56
C LYS A 108 -2.10 -1.49 8.78
N ILE A 109 -1.26 -2.18 9.57
CA ILE A 109 -0.53 -1.56 10.70
C ILE A 109 0.48 -0.55 10.18
N ALA A 110 1.24 -0.92 9.15
CA ALA A 110 2.26 -0.05 8.55
C ALA A 110 1.65 1.22 7.94
N SER A 111 0.58 1.08 7.14
CA SER A 111 -0.10 2.22 6.51
C SER A 111 -0.65 3.20 7.55
N ARG A 112 -1.32 2.69 8.60
CA ARG A 112 -1.81 3.54 9.69
C ARG A 112 -0.67 4.26 10.41
N THR A 113 0.44 3.57 10.69
CA THR A 113 1.61 4.17 11.34
C THR A 113 2.22 5.26 10.47
N ALA A 114 2.36 5.04 9.17
CA ALA A 114 2.88 6.04 8.24
C ALA A 114 1.95 7.26 8.13
N ILE A 115 0.62 7.06 8.11
CA ILE A 115 -0.35 8.16 8.08
C ILE A 115 -0.29 8.98 9.37
N ASP A 116 -0.23 8.34 10.52
CA ASP A 116 -0.10 9.03 11.81
C ASP A 116 1.18 9.88 11.86
N PHE A 117 2.29 9.35 11.36
CA PHE A 117 3.55 10.10 11.21
C PHE A 117 3.39 11.32 10.30
N LEU A 118 2.77 11.15 9.12
CA LEU A 118 2.52 12.26 8.21
C LEU A 118 1.65 13.34 8.85
N ARG A 119 0.63 12.97 9.63
CA ARG A 119 -0.22 13.91 10.35
C ARG A 119 0.55 14.71 11.41
N THR A 120 1.55 14.10 12.05
CA THR A 120 2.39 14.76 13.05
C THR A 120 3.42 15.69 12.41
N LYS A 121 4.06 15.25 11.31
CA LYS A 121 5.15 15.99 10.64
C LYS A 121 4.65 17.14 9.78
N ARG A 122 3.44 17.03 9.25
CA ARG A 122 2.78 18.04 8.43
C ARG A 122 1.39 18.27 9.01
N ASN A 123 0.92 19.52 9.08
CA ASN A 123 -0.51 19.82 9.24
C ASN A 123 -1.26 19.42 7.94
N LEU A 124 -1.22 18.14 7.59
CA LEU A 124 -1.46 17.60 6.25
C LEU A 124 -2.91 17.63 5.79
N LEU A 125 -3.83 18.14 6.57
CA LEU A 125 -5.24 18.14 6.22
C LEU A 125 -5.89 19.48 6.48
N SER A 126 -5.28 20.56 6.00
CA SER A 126 -6.10 21.72 5.64
C SER A 126 -6.85 21.34 4.35
N LEU A 127 -8.11 20.91 4.54
CA LEU A 127 -9.06 20.56 3.48
C LEU A 127 -9.36 21.73 2.52
N ASP A 128 -8.78 22.92 2.77
CA ASP A 128 -9.12 24.16 2.11
C ASP A 128 -8.44 24.38 0.74
N GLU A 129 -7.52 23.53 0.33
CA GLU A 129 -6.77 23.73 -0.94
C GLU A 129 -7.27 22.89 -2.13
N ILE A 130 -8.41 22.20 -2.02
CA ILE A 130 -8.87 21.34 -3.12
C ILE A 130 -10.18 21.85 -3.71
N ILE A 131 -10.14 23.03 -4.29
CA ILE A 131 -11.07 23.41 -5.36
C ILE A 131 -10.33 23.16 -6.67
N GLU A 132 -10.36 21.95 -7.16
CA GLU A 132 -9.84 21.60 -8.48
C GLU A 132 -10.98 21.45 -9.49
N GLU A 133 -10.77 22.06 -10.64
CA GLU A 133 -11.64 22.08 -11.81
C GLU A 133 -12.14 20.67 -12.20
N GLN A 134 -13.42 20.61 -12.53
CA GLN A 134 -14.05 19.41 -13.06
C GLN A 134 -13.62 19.21 -14.52
N GLU A 135 -12.69 18.32 -14.78
CA GLU A 135 -12.47 17.86 -16.15
C GLU A 135 -13.54 16.83 -16.55
N PRO A 136 -14.09 16.90 -17.78
CA PRO A 136 -15.14 16.01 -18.25
C PRO A 136 -14.63 14.56 -18.41
N LEU A 137 -15.46 13.63 -18.00
CA LEU A 137 -15.21 12.20 -18.09
C LEU A 137 -15.31 11.70 -19.53
N THR A 138 -14.21 11.28 -20.12
CA THR A 138 -14.21 10.53 -21.38
C THR A 138 -13.81 9.07 -21.09
N GLU A 139 -14.67 8.13 -21.42
CA GLU A 139 -14.34 6.71 -21.34
C GLU A 139 -13.38 6.33 -22.47
N ILE A 140 -12.14 5.99 -22.13
CA ILE A 140 -11.17 5.46 -23.07
C ILE A 140 -10.81 4.03 -22.64
N ASN A 141 -11.20 3.04 -23.46
CA ASN A 141 -10.83 1.63 -23.32
C ASN A 141 -9.49 1.40 -24.03
N ILE A 142 -8.41 1.22 -23.28
CA ILE A 142 -7.10 0.86 -23.87
C ILE A 142 -6.44 -0.23 -23.01
N ILE A 143 -6.07 -1.32 -23.68
CA ILE A 143 -5.37 -2.47 -23.10
C ILE A 143 -3.96 -2.49 -23.67
N THR A 144 -2.95 -2.16 -22.85
CA THR A 144 -1.54 -2.48 -23.10
C THR A 144 -0.80 -2.67 -21.78
N ALA A 145 0.18 -3.56 -21.77
CA ALA A 145 0.94 -3.94 -20.58
C ALA A 145 1.85 -2.78 -20.12
N LEU A 146 1.48 -2.13 -19.02
CA LEU A 146 2.33 -1.17 -18.31
C LEU A 146 3.35 -1.90 -17.44
N ASN A 147 4.57 -1.37 -17.42
CA ASN A 147 5.56 -1.76 -16.42
C ASN A 147 5.19 -1.13 -15.06
N VAL A 148 5.48 -1.84 -13.96
CA VAL A 148 5.23 -1.39 -12.57
C VAL A 148 5.82 0.01 -12.30
N LYS A 149 7.00 0.31 -12.85
CA LYS A 149 7.65 1.62 -12.73
C LYS A 149 6.83 2.77 -13.33
N ASP A 150 6.11 2.49 -14.41
CA ASP A 150 5.30 3.52 -15.07
C ASP A 150 4.04 3.80 -14.24
N ILE A 151 3.45 2.77 -13.61
CA ILE A 151 2.32 2.93 -12.70
C ILE A 151 2.71 3.77 -11.48
N LEU A 152 3.87 3.50 -10.89
CA LEU A 152 4.37 4.27 -9.73
C LEU A 152 4.57 5.75 -10.08
N LYS A 153 5.15 6.06 -11.25
CA LYS A 153 5.29 7.45 -11.74
C LYS A 153 3.93 8.14 -11.94
N LEU A 154 2.93 7.40 -12.43
CA LEU A 154 1.57 7.95 -12.58
C LEU A 154 0.93 8.26 -11.22
N LEU A 155 1.18 7.44 -10.20
CA LEU A 155 0.72 7.70 -8.84
C LEU A 155 1.38 8.95 -8.24
N ASP A 156 2.65 9.22 -8.56
CA ASP A 156 3.37 10.41 -8.10
C ASP A 156 2.83 11.72 -8.71
N ALA A 157 2.13 11.63 -9.85
CA ALA A 157 1.47 12.77 -10.49
C ALA A 157 0.07 13.09 -9.92
N LEU A 158 -0.43 12.27 -8.98
CA LEU A 158 -1.70 12.56 -8.29
C LEU A 158 -1.50 13.59 -7.17
N PRO A 159 -2.52 14.42 -6.88
CA PRO A 159 -2.58 15.17 -5.64
C PRO A 159 -2.43 14.25 -4.42
N GLU A 160 -1.77 14.73 -3.37
CA GLU A 160 -1.37 13.92 -2.21
C GLU A 160 -2.54 13.14 -1.58
N ILE A 161 -3.67 13.81 -1.36
CA ILE A 161 -4.87 13.17 -0.79
C ILE A 161 -5.47 12.10 -1.71
N GLN A 162 -5.43 12.30 -3.03
CA GLN A 162 -5.94 11.34 -4.00
C GLN A 162 -5.02 10.11 -4.07
N LYS A 163 -3.70 10.31 -4.07
CA LYS A 163 -2.69 9.25 -4.00
C LYS A 163 -2.85 8.43 -2.71
N LEU A 164 -3.03 9.10 -1.58
CA LEU A 164 -3.20 8.50 -0.27
C LEU A 164 -4.45 7.59 -0.23
N ILE A 165 -5.60 8.11 -0.65
CA ILE A 165 -6.86 7.36 -0.68
C ILE A 165 -6.79 6.20 -1.67
N PHE A 166 -6.16 6.41 -2.84
CA PHE A 166 -5.95 5.34 -3.82
C PHE A 166 -5.12 4.19 -3.23
N ASN A 167 -4.00 4.50 -2.59
CA ASN A 167 -3.15 3.49 -1.95
C ASN A 167 -3.92 2.72 -0.87
N LEU A 168 -4.64 3.41 0.01
CA LEU A 168 -5.40 2.77 1.09
C LEU A 168 -6.50 1.86 0.53
N TYR A 169 -7.27 2.31 -0.46
CA TYR A 169 -8.41 1.55 -0.97
C TYR A 169 -7.97 0.43 -1.91
N GLU A 170 -7.20 0.76 -2.96
CA GLU A 170 -6.87 -0.19 -4.04
C GLU A 170 -5.72 -1.13 -3.68
N ILE A 171 -4.74 -0.66 -2.92
CA ILE A 171 -3.54 -1.45 -2.60
C ILE A 171 -3.69 -2.15 -1.25
N GLU A 172 -4.02 -1.40 -0.20
CA GLU A 172 -4.09 -1.96 1.17
C GLU A 172 -5.44 -2.59 1.51
N GLY A 173 -6.48 -2.30 0.73
CA GLY A 173 -7.81 -2.88 0.88
C GLY A 173 -8.60 -2.35 2.07
N PHE A 174 -8.40 -1.09 2.42
CA PHE A 174 -9.27 -0.40 3.38
C PHE A 174 -10.66 -0.14 2.76
N SER A 175 -11.70 -0.22 3.57
CA SER A 175 -13.02 0.30 3.20
C SER A 175 -13.05 1.82 3.25
N HIS A 176 -14.04 2.45 2.61
CA HIS A 176 -14.22 3.91 2.70
C HIS A 176 -14.48 4.38 4.14
N ASP A 177 -15.18 3.59 4.96
CA ASP A 177 -15.39 3.86 6.39
C ASP A 177 -14.05 3.83 7.17
N GLU A 178 -13.19 2.82 6.93
CA GLU A 178 -11.86 2.76 7.53
C GLU A 178 -10.99 3.95 7.11
N ILE A 179 -11.03 4.34 5.83
CA ILE A 179 -10.30 5.49 5.29
C ILE A 179 -10.81 6.79 5.93
N ALA A 180 -12.13 6.96 5.99
CA ALA A 180 -12.76 8.13 6.60
C ALA A 180 -12.31 8.33 8.05
N LYS A 181 -12.31 7.27 8.84
CA LYS A 181 -11.81 7.27 10.22
C LYS A 181 -10.32 7.54 10.30
N THR A 182 -9.52 6.91 9.42
CA THR A 182 -8.06 7.04 9.42
C THR A 182 -7.63 8.45 9.02
N LEU A 183 -8.28 9.08 8.05
CA LEU A 183 -7.93 10.41 7.53
C LEU A 183 -8.74 11.55 8.17
N ASN A 184 -9.71 11.22 9.04
CA ASN A 184 -10.63 12.19 9.64
C ASN A 184 -11.38 13.04 8.59
N ILE A 185 -11.91 12.38 7.55
CA ILE A 185 -12.71 12.97 6.48
C ILE A 185 -14.08 12.30 6.38
N PRO A 186 -15.09 12.92 5.76
CA PRO A 186 -16.35 12.24 5.46
C PRO A 186 -16.14 11.03 4.53
N GLU A 187 -16.91 9.97 4.72
CA GLU A 187 -16.85 8.78 3.85
C GLU A 187 -17.18 9.13 2.38
N SER A 188 -18.10 10.05 2.16
CA SER A 188 -18.43 10.58 0.84
C SER A 188 -17.23 11.23 0.15
N SER A 189 -16.40 11.98 0.89
CA SER A 189 -15.16 12.58 0.37
C SER A 189 -14.17 11.52 -0.06
N SER A 190 -14.02 10.44 0.71
CA SER A 190 -13.15 9.31 0.33
C SER A 190 -13.58 8.69 -1.01
N ARG A 191 -14.89 8.53 -1.26
CA ARG A 191 -15.43 8.03 -2.55
C ARG A 191 -15.14 8.98 -3.70
N VAL A 192 -15.34 10.28 -3.48
CA VAL A 192 -15.09 11.31 -4.49
C VAL A 192 -13.60 11.36 -4.86
N TYR A 193 -12.71 11.40 -3.87
CA TYR A 193 -11.26 11.46 -4.12
C TYR A 193 -10.76 10.20 -4.83
N LEU A 194 -11.26 9.02 -4.48
CA LEU A 194 -10.91 7.79 -5.19
C LEU A 194 -11.34 7.84 -6.66
N THR A 195 -12.55 8.33 -6.93
CA THR A 195 -13.06 8.49 -8.30
C THR A 195 -12.20 9.47 -9.09
N ARG A 196 -11.84 10.62 -8.51
CA ARG A 196 -10.96 11.61 -9.13
C ARG A 196 -9.56 11.02 -9.40
N ALA A 197 -8.98 10.29 -8.43
CA ALA A 197 -7.69 9.61 -8.60
C ALA A 197 -7.72 8.65 -9.79
N LYS A 198 -8.75 7.79 -9.87
CA LYS A 198 -8.92 6.83 -10.98
C LYS A 198 -9.05 7.54 -12.34
N ASN A 199 -9.81 8.62 -12.42
CA ASN A 199 -9.99 9.37 -13.66
C ASN A 199 -8.68 10.05 -14.09
N LYS A 200 -7.98 10.69 -13.17
CA LYS A 200 -6.69 11.33 -13.45
C LYS A 200 -5.63 10.30 -13.89
N LEU A 201 -5.57 9.14 -13.26
CA LEU A 201 -4.70 8.04 -13.68
C LEU A 201 -5.02 7.55 -15.09
N ARG A 202 -6.31 7.40 -15.45
CA ARG A 202 -6.73 7.02 -16.81
C ARG A 202 -6.27 8.04 -17.85
N LEU A 203 -6.45 9.35 -17.55
CA LEU A 203 -6.02 10.43 -18.43
C LEU A 203 -4.50 10.44 -18.62
N LEU A 204 -3.74 10.35 -17.54
CA LEU A 204 -2.27 10.31 -17.59
C LEU A 204 -1.78 9.10 -18.40
N TYR A 205 -2.41 7.97 -18.19
CA TYR A 205 -2.09 6.74 -18.90
C TYR A 205 -2.35 6.87 -20.41
N SER A 206 -3.50 7.41 -20.83
CA SER A 206 -3.81 7.62 -22.25
C SER A 206 -2.80 8.56 -22.92
N LYS A 207 -2.37 9.63 -22.24
CA LYS A 207 -1.33 10.55 -22.75
C LYS A 207 0.02 9.85 -22.95
N THR A 208 0.40 8.95 -22.04
CA THR A 208 1.67 8.19 -22.14
C THR A 208 1.67 7.26 -23.35
N LEU A 209 0.52 6.65 -23.66
CA LEU A 209 0.38 5.79 -24.85
C LEU A 209 0.53 6.58 -26.15
N VAL A 210 -0.17 7.70 -26.27
CA VAL A 210 -0.11 8.53 -27.49
C VAL A 210 1.32 8.98 -27.77
N ASN A 211 2.08 9.38 -26.75
CA ASN A 211 3.48 9.78 -26.92
C ASN A 211 4.40 8.63 -27.36
N ASN A 212 4.14 7.41 -26.91
CA ASN A 212 4.92 6.23 -27.31
C ASN A 212 4.66 5.79 -28.76
N TYR A 213 3.48 6.08 -29.32
CA TYR A 213 3.15 5.79 -30.73
C TYR A 213 3.55 6.92 -31.70
N ALA A 214 3.80 8.13 -31.21
CA ALA A 214 4.22 9.26 -32.05
C ALA A 214 5.73 9.28 -32.35
N THR A 215 6.49 8.35 -31.79
CA THR A 215 7.97 8.25 -31.94
C THR A 215 8.41 7.13 -32.91
N TYR A 216 7.48 6.59 -33.73
CA TYR A 216 7.75 5.66 -34.83
C TYR A 216 7.25 6.30 -36.17
#